data_a9321f7ddcb240dd8fb1da8efd0951e2
#
_entry.id   a9321f7ddcb240dd8fb1da8efd0951e2
#
_cell.length_a   1.000
_cell.length_b   1.000
_cell.length_c   1.000
_cell.angle_alpha   90.00
_cell.angle_beta   90.00
_cell.angle_gamma   90.00
#
_symmetry.space_group_name_H-M   'P 1'
#
loop_
_entity.id
_entity.type
_entity.pdbx_description
1 polymer ?
#
loop_
_entity_poly.entity_id
_entity_poly.type
_entity_poly.pdbx_seq_one_letter_code
_entity_poly.pdbx_strand_id
1 'polypeptide(L)'
;EVPRYIQKGLPEEAKKCALKYQSIFGKDNYFLELQDHGIPEQRTVNMELLQMSRELDIPLVTTNDVHYTYAEDAIPHDILLCLQTGKKLADEDRMRYEGGQYYVKSEEEMKGLFPYAWEAVENTQRIADRCNVEIEFGVTKLPKYDVPEGYDSWSYLNKLCNDGLAERYGDGDQPAGETGQTLRERLDYELGVIRRMGYVDYFLIVWDFINYAKEHGIPVGPGRGSAAGSIVAYCLKITNIDPIHYNLLFERFLNPERVSMPDIDVDFCFERRQEVIDYVGRKYGNDKVVQIVTFGTLAA
;
A
#
# COMPACT_ATOMS: atom_id res chain seq x y z
N GLU A 1 11.55 -6.90 -20.53
CA GLU A 1 11.69 -6.43 -21.93
C GLU A 1 12.74 -7.24 -22.69
N VAL A 2 13.93 -7.50 -22.13
CA VAL A 2 15.02 -8.24 -22.79
C VAL A 2 14.56 -9.61 -23.34
N PRO A 3 13.91 -10.50 -22.52
CA PRO A 3 13.44 -11.78 -23.03
C PRO A 3 12.43 -11.65 -24.16
N ARG A 4 11.60 -10.61 -24.15
CA ARG A 4 10.60 -10.35 -25.21
C ARG A 4 11.25 -10.02 -26.57
N TYR A 5 12.36 -9.27 -26.56
CA TYR A 5 13.11 -9.00 -27.78
C TYR A 5 13.78 -10.28 -28.31
N ILE A 6 14.34 -11.10 -27.40
CA ILE A 6 14.95 -12.39 -27.78
C ILE A 6 13.90 -13.29 -28.45
N GLN A 7 12.72 -13.47 -27.83
CA GLN A 7 11.64 -14.28 -28.39
C GLN A 7 11.14 -13.79 -29.78
N LYS A 8 11.26 -12.49 -30.03
CA LYS A 8 10.93 -11.90 -31.35
C LYS A 8 12.05 -11.99 -32.37
N GLY A 9 13.19 -12.61 -32.03
CA GLY A 9 14.34 -12.69 -32.93
C GLY A 9 15.05 -11.36 -33.14
N LEU A 10 15.02 -10.46 -32.15
CA LEU A 10 15.62 -9.13 -32.18
C LEU A 10 16.78 -9.02 -31.15
N PRO A 11 17.90 -9.76 -31.33
CA PRO A 11 18.97 -9.81 -30.33
C PRO A 11 19.65 -8.45 -30.13
N GLU A 12 19.82 -7.64 -31.14
CA GLU A 12 20.45 -6.32 -31.03
C GLU A 12 19.58 -5.34 -30.19
N GLU A 13 18.26 -5.42 -30.30
CA GLU A 13 17.36 -4.62 -29.48
C GLU A 13 17.35 -5.12 -28.03
N ALA A 14 17.49 -6.44 -27.83
CA ALA A 14 17.66 -7.02 -26.50
C ALA A 14 18.94 -6.51 -25.82
N LYS A 15 20.08 -6.45 -26.53
CA LYS A 15 21.33 -5.90 -26.04
C LYS A 15 21.23 -4.42 -25.67
N LYS A 16 20.67 -3.60 -26.55
CA LYS A 16 20.41 -2.17 -26.28
C LYS A 16 19.56 -1.98 -25.04
N CYS A 17 18.52 -2.80 -24.87
CA CYS A 17 17.63 -2.78 -23.71
C CYS A 17 18.40 -3.14 -22.44
N ALA A 18 19.22 -4.18 -22.44
CA ALA A 18 20.06 -4.59 -21.31
C ALA A 18 21.05 -3.49 -20.90
N LEU A 19 21.75 -2.91 -21.86
CA LEU A 19 22.69 -1.80 -21.62
C LEU A 19 21.99 -0.55 -21.09
N LYS A 20 20.77 -0.26 -21.55
CA LYS A 20 19.94 0.82 -20.99
C LYS A 20 19.69 0.61 -19.51
N TYR A 21 19.24 -0.59 -19.10
CA TYR A 21 19.00 -0.87 -17.69
C TYR A 21 20.30 -0.86 -16.87
N GLN A 22 21.38 -1.42 -17.39
CA GLN A 22 22.69 -1.34 -16.73
C GLN A 22 23.12 0.13 -16.53
N SER A 23 22.87 1.02 -17.48
CA SER A 23 23.20 2.45 -17.34
C SER A 23 22.36 3.16 -16.29
N ILE A 24 21.12 2.71 -16.05
CA ILE A 24 20.20 3.28 -15.05
C ILE A 24 20.59 2.82 -13.63
N PHE A 25 20.85 1.53 -13.45
CA PHE A 25 21.09 0.93 -12.12
C PHE A 25 22.57 0.87 -11.74
N GLY A 26 23.48 1.00 -12.68
CA GLY A 26 24.91 0.83 -12.52
C GLY A 26 25.39 -0.59 -12.83
N LYS A 27 26.68 -0.72 -13.19
CA LYS A 27 27.28 -1.94 -13.70
C LYS A 27 27.05 -3.16 -12.78
N ASP A 28 27.18 -2.99 -11.47
CA ASP A 28 27.11 -4.09 -10.50
C ASP A 28 25.71 -4.27 -9.88
N ASN A 29 24.70 -3.51 -10.34
CA ASN A 29 23.35 -3.50 -9.78
C ASN A 29 22.30 -3.99 -10.75
N TYR A 30 22.70 -4.44 -11.93
CA TYR A 30 21.82 -5.01 -12.94
C TYR A 30 22.31 -6.39 -13.33
N PHE A 31 21.38 -7.36 -13.35
CA PHE A 31 21.64 -8.76 -13.65
C PHE A 31 20.72 -9.24 -14.78
N LEU A 32 21.20 -10.16 -15.60
CA LEU A 32 20.34 -10.92 -16.51
C LEU A 32 19.82 -12.15 -15.77
N GLU A 33 18.52 -12.33 -15.78
CA GLU A 33 17.83 -13.34 -14.99
C GLU A 33 17.56 -14.60 -15.79
N LEU A 34 17.95 -15.75 -15.25
CA LEU A 34 17.68 -17.07 -15.80
C LEU A 34 16.57 -17.76 -14.99
N GLN A 35 15.57 -18.30 -15.70
CA GLN A 35 14.49 -19.12 -15.12
C GLN A 35 14.32 -20.40 -15.96
N ASP A 36 13.99 -21.52 -15.32
CA ASP A 36 13.64 -22.78 -15.97
C ASP A 36 12.51 -23.50 -15.23
N HIS A 37 11.30 -23.41 -15.78
CA HIS A 37 10.11 -24.15 -15.31
C HIS A 37 9.72 -25.28 -16.27
N GLY A 38 10.64 -25.69 -17.16
CA GLY A 38 10.37 -26.67 -18.20
C GLY A 38 9.71 -26.09 -19.46
N ILE A 39 9.59 -24.76 -19.56
CA ILE A 39 9.00 -24.06 -20.71
C ILE A 39 10.04 -23.95 -21.83
N PRO A 40 9.77 -24.44 -23.04
CA PRO A 40 10.76 -24.43 -24.15
C PRO A 40 11.31 -23.03 -24.49
N GLU A 41 10.47 -22.00 -24.40
CA GLU A 41 10.83 -20.61 -24.66
C GLU A 41 11.88 -20.09 -23.67
N GLN A 42 11.83 -20.54 -22.42
CA GLN A 42 12.83 -20.16 -21.41
C GLN A 42 14.21 -20.68 -21.75
N ARG A 43 14.32 -21.89 -22.33
CA ARG A 43 15.60 -22.44 -22.74
C ARG A 43 16.23 -21.63 -23.86
N THR A 44 15.45 -21.22 -24.85
CA THR A 44 15.91 -20.33 -25.92
C THR A 44 16.39 -19.00 -25.38
N VAL A 45 15.60 -18.39 -24.48
CA VAL A 45 15.96 -17.12 -23.82
C VAL A 45 17.24 -17.27 -23.00
N ASN A 46 17.37 -18.34 -22.22
CA ASN A 46 18.53 -18.57 -21.36
C ASN A 46 19.83 -18.68 -22.18
N MET A 47 19.81 -19.35 -23.32
CA MET A 47 20.99 -19.46 -24.18
C MET A 47 21.46 -18.10 -24.71
N GLU A 48 20.54 -17.26 -25.15
CA GLU A 48 20.84 -15.90 -25.58
C GLU A 48 21.33 -15.01 -24.43
N LEU A 49 20.72 -15.13 -23.25
CA LEU A 49 21.16 -14.38 -22.05
C LEU A 49 22.56 -14.78 -21.60
N LEU A 50 22.94 -16.07 -21.70
CA LEU A 50 24.30 -16.54 -21.44
C LEU A 50 25.32 -15.91 -22.40
N GLN A 51 24.97 -15.79 -23.68
CA GLN A 51 25.82 -15.13 -24.65
C GLN A 51 25.92 -13.63 -24.38
N MET A 52 24.79 -12.97 -24.16
CA MET A 52 24.73 -11.54 -23.85
C MET A 52 25.52 -11.18 -22.58
N SER A 53 25.43 -12.01 -21.54
CA SER A 53 26.20 -11.83 -20.30
C SER A 53 27.69 -11.72 -20.54
N ARG A 54 28.23 -12.60 -21.40
CA ARG A 54 29.66 -12.61 -21.77
C ARG A 54 30.05 -11.42 -22.64
N GLU A 55 29.20 -11.09 -23.62
CA GLU A 55 29.45 -9.99 -24.56
C GLU A 55 29.37 -8.61 -23.91
N LEU A 56 28.44 -8.42 -22.98
CA LEU A 56 28.14 -7.12 -22.39
C LEU A 56 28.72 -6.94 -20.98
N ASP A 57 29.39 -7.97 -20.45
CA ASP A 57 29.89 -7.98 -19.07
C ASP A 57 28.80 -7.65 -18.04
N ILE A 58 27.62 -8.30 -18.20
CA ILE A 58 26.50 -8.21 -17.30
C ILE A 58 26.34 -9.53 -16.54
N PRO A 59 26.41 -9.55 -15.19
CA PRO A 59 26.29 -10.79 -14.44
C PRO A 59 24.91 -11.43 -14.58
N LEU A 60 24.89 -12.75 -14.38
CA LEU A 60 23.66 -13.55 -14.39
C LEU A 60 23.16 -13.79 -12.98
N VAL A 61 21.89 -14.01 -12.82
CA VAL A 61 21.26 -14.51 -11.57
C VAL A 61 20.18 -15.53 -11.92
N THR A 62 20.02 -16.57 -11.12
CA THR A 62 18.92 -17.53 -11.26
C THR A 62 17.81 -17.21 -10.27
N THR A 63 16.56 -17.33 -10.73
CA THR A 63 15.38 -17.24 -9.88
C THR A 63 14.39 -18.35 -10.23
N ASN A 64 13.37 -18.55 -9.39
CA ASN A 64 12.39 -19.61 -9.60
C ASN A 64 10.93 -19.11 -9.61
N ASP A 65 10.69 -17.80 -9.65
CA ASP A 65 9.32 -17.24 -9.70
C ASP A 65 8.35 -17.96 -8.74
N VAL A 66 8.76 -18.04 -7.46
CA VAL A 66 8.08 -18.85 -6.44
C VAL A 66 6.67 -18.37 -6.18
N HIS A 67 5.69 -19.28 -6.29
CA HIS A 67 4.28 -19.03 -6.04
C HIS A 67 3.70 -19.85 -4.89
N TYR A 68 4.40 -20.89 -4.46
CA TYR A 68 4.01 -21.76 -3.33
C TYR A 68 5.25 -22.37 -2.67
N THR A 69 5.09 -22.90 -1.45
CA THR A 69 6.23 -23.31 -0.62
C THR A 69 6.76 -24.70 -1.01
N TYR A 70 5.89 -25.69 -1.13
CA TYR A 70 6.26 -27.08 -1.38
C TYR A 70 5.79 -27.55 -2.76
N ALA A 71 6.45 -28.54 -3.34
CA ALA A 71 6.09 -29.07 -4.66
C ALA A 71 4.65 -29.60 -4.73
N GLU A 72 4.15 -30.20 -3.64
CA GLU A 72 2.78 -30.69 -3.51
C GLU A 72 1.72 -29.58 -3.47
N ASP A 73 2.11 -28.33 -3.20
CA ASP A 73 1.20 -27.18 -3.17
C ASP A 73 0.77 -26.70 -4.57
N ALA A 74 1.28 -27.30 -5.62
CA ALA A 74 0.92 -26.97 -7.00
C ALA A 74 -0.61 -27.11 -7.25
N ILE A 75 -1.25 -28.15 -6.70
CA ILE A 75 -2.70 -28.39 -6.84
C ILE A 75 -3.51 -27.39 -6.00
N PRO A 76 -3.25 -27.19 -4.69
CA PRO A 76 -3.88 -26.14 -3.91
C PRO A 76 -3.75 -24.74 -4.56
N HIS A 77 -2.57 -24.40 -5.08
CA HIS A 77 -2.34 -23.14 -5.78
C HIS A 77 -3.22 -23.00 -7.03
N ASP A 78 -3.37 -24.06 -7.83
CA ASP A 78 -4.24 -24.05 -9.02
C ASP A 78 -5.72 -23.83 -8.65
N ILE A 79 -6.17 -24.36 -7.50
CA ILE A 79 -7.51 -24.10 -6.94
C ILE A 79 -7.66 -22.63 -6.53
N LEU A 80 -6.64 -22.05 -5.88
CA LEU A 80 -6.65 -20.63 -5.50
C LEU A 80 -6.73 -19.70 -6.72
N LEU A 81 -6.04 -20.05 -7.81
CA LEU A 81 -6.16 -19.30 -9.08
C LEU A 81 -7.59 -19.33 -9.62
N CYS A 82 -8.26 -20.49 -9.55
CA CYS A 82 -9.67 -20.59 -9.93
C CYS A 82 -10.56 -19.69 -9.08
N LEU A 83 -10.38 -19.66 -7.76
CA LEU A 83 -11.12 -18.77 -6.86
C LEU A 83 -10.89 -17.29 -7.20
N GLN A 84 -9.64 -16.89 -7.40
CA GLN A 84 -9.26 -15.53 -7.71
C GLN A 84 -9.84 -15.05 -9.05
N THR A 85 -9.89 -15.92 -10.05
CA THR A 85 -10.33 -15.57 -11.41
C THR A 85 -11.80 -15.88 -11.69
N GLY A 86 -12.54 -16.46 -10.72
CA GLY A 86 -13.93 -16.87 -10.88
C GLY A 86 -14.11 -18.03 -11.87
N LYS A 87 -13.08 -18.87 -12.04
CA LYS A 87 -13.05 -20.01 -12.96
C LYS A 87 -13.19 -21.33 -12.21
N LYS A 88 -13.46 -22.42 -12.94
CA LYS A 88 -13.49 -23.78 -12.43
C LYS A 88 -12.29 -24.57 -12.91
N LEU A 89 -11.89 -25.61 -12.16
CA LEU A 89 -10.79 -26.50 -12.56
C LEU A 89 -10.99 -27.14 -13.95
N ALA A 90 -12.25 -27.40 -14.31
CA ALA A 90 -12.61 -28.00 -15.61
C ALA A 90 -12.56 -27.02 -16.78
N ASP A 91 -12.45 -25.71 -16.55
CA ASP A 91 -12.41 -24.72 -17.61
C ASP A 91 -11.08 -24.83 -18.36
N GLU A 92 -11.12 -24.91 -19.69
CA GLU A 92 -9.92 -24.98 -20.53
C GLU A 92 -9.23 -23.62 -20.64
N ASP A 93 -10.00 -22.54 -20.81
CA ASP A 93 -9.51 -21.16 -20.88
C ASP A 93 -9.43 -20.53 -19.50
N ARG A 94 -8.36 -20.81 -18.77
CA ARG A 94 -8.06 -20.24 -17.46
C ARG A 94 -6.56 -20.07 -17.22
N MET A 95 -6.20 -19.21 -16.29
CA MET A 95 -4.82 -19.05 -15.83
C MET A 95 -4.35 -20.34 -15.14
N ARG A 96 -3.16 -20.81 -15.51
CA ARG A 96 -2.48 -21.98 -14.93
C ARG A 96 -0.98 -21.75 -14.84
N TYR A 97 -0.36 -22.35 -13.84
CA TYR A 97 1.08 -22.49 -13.72
C TYR A 97 1.43 -23.97 -13.99
N GLU A 98 1.76 -24.23 -15.26
CA GLU A 98 2.01 -25.60 -15.69
C GLU A 98 3.34 -26.15 -15.19
N GLY A 99 3.44 -27.48 -15.04
CA GLY A 99 4.67 -28.18 -14.70
C GLY A 99 4.99 -28.28 -13.20
N GLY A 100 4.28 -27.57 -12.31
CA GLY A 100 4.46 -27.70 -10.86
C GLY A 100 5.84 -27.29 -10.33
N GLN A 101 6.56 -26.41 -11.04
CA GLN A 101 7.96 -26.08 -10.73
C GLN A 101 8.16 -24.76 -9.97
N TYR A 102 7.08 -24.13 -9.51
CA TYR A 102 7.09 -22.77 -8.91
C TYR A 102 7.17 -22.80 -7.38
N TYR A 103 7.79 -23.84 -6.81
CA TYR A 103 8.01 -23.98 -5.36
C TYR A 103 9.37 -23.47 -4.92
N VAL A 104 9.58 -23.33 -3.61
CA VAL A 104 10.87 -22.95 -3.03
C VAL A 104 11.85 -24.11 -3.20
N LYS A 105 12.82 -23.95 -4.09
CA LYS A 105 13.86 -24.94 -4.37
C LYS A 105 15.09 -24.74 -3.50
N SER A 106 15.76 -25.85 -3.15
CA SER A 106 17.07 -25.82 -2.53
C SER A 106 18.17 -25.36 -3.49
N GLU A 107 19.32 -25.03 -2.96
CA GLU A 107 20.50 -24.66 -3.77
C GLU A 107 20.92 -25.81 -4.70
N GLU A 108 20.85 -27.06 -4.20
CA GLU A 108 21.18 -28.26 -4.98
C GLU A 108 20.19 -28.43 -6.15
N GLU A 109 18.90 -28.25 -5.92
CA GLU A 109 17.89 -28.30 -6.99
C GLU A 109 18.13 -27.21 -8.03
N MET A 110 18.41 -25.97 -7.61
CA MET A 110 18.74 -24.87 -8.52
C MET A 110 20.03 -25.12 -9.29
N LYS A 111 21.09 -25.63 -8.67
CA LYS A 111 22.31 -26.06 -9.36
C LYS A 111 22.09 -27.19 -10.36
N GLY A 112 21.16 -28.09 -10.05
CA GLY A 112 20.72 -29.14 -10.95
C GLY A 112 19.98 -28.63 -12.21
N LEU A 113 19.20 -27.55 -12.07
CA LEU A 113 18.51 -26.90 -13.19
C LEU A 113 19.47 -26.10 -14.06
N PHE A 114 20.50 -25.46 -13.46
CA PHE A 114 21.45 -24.58 -14.13
C PHE A 114 22.90 -25.11 -14.05
N PRO A 115 23.19 -26.37 -14.47
CA PRO A 115 24.53 -26.94 -14.35
C PRO A 115 25.59 -26.17 -15.18
N TYR A 116 25.14 -25.37 -16.14
CA TYR A 116 25.94 -24.56 -17.03
C TYR A 116 26.16 -23.11 -16.54
N ALA A 117 25.56 -22.73 -15.40
CA ALA A 117 25.57 -21.36 -14.86
C ALA A 117 25.61 -21.31 -13.33
N TRP A 118 26.49 -22.08 -12.68
CA TRP A 118 26.58 -22.12 -11.21
C TRP A 118 26.86 -20.77 -10.59
N GLU A 119 27.66 -19.93 -11.25
CA GLU A 119 27.90 -18.56 -10.78
C GLU A 119 26.62 -17.74 -10.68
N ALA A 120 25.65 -17.97 -11.56
CA ALA A 120 24.36 -17.30 -11.50
C ALA A 120 23.52 -17.75 -10.26
N VAL A 121 23.70 -19.00 -9.79
CA VAL A 121 23.11 -19.48 -8.53
C VAL A 121 23.83 -18.81 -7.35
N GLU A 122 25.16 -18.78 -7.34
CA GLU A 122 25.94 -18.13 -6.27
C GLU A 122 25.67 -16.62 -6.18
N ASN A 123 25.36 -15.97 -7.29
CA ASN A 123 25.04 -14.54 -7.30
C ASN A 123 23.77 -14.21 -6.51
N THR A 124 22.85 -15.16 -6.26
CA THR A 124 21.72 -14.96 -5.36
C THR A 124 22.19 -14.64 -3.95
N GLN A 125 23.17 -15.38 -3.42
CA GLN A 125 23.76 -15.11 -2.12
C GLN A 125 24.55 -13.80 -2.11
N ARG A 126 25.34 -13.53 -3.15
CA ARG A 126 26.10 -12.26 -3.27
C ARG A 126 25.17 -11.03 -3.28
N ILE A 127 23.98 -11.14 -3.92
CA ILE A 127 22.96 -10.10 -3.89
C ILE A 127 22.37 -9.96 -2.49
N ALA A 128 22.00 -11.08 -1.83
CA ALA A 128 21.45 -11.08 -0.49
C ALA A 128 22.40 -10.43 0.53
N ASP A 129 23.71 -10.73 0.45
CA ASP A 129 24.73 -10.17 1.34
C ASP A 129 24.90 -8.64 1.19
N ARG A 130 24.48 -8.08 0.06
CA ARG A 130 24.49 -6.63 -0.21
C ARG A 130 23.22 -5.94 0.27
N CYS A 131 22.17 -6.68 0.59
CA CYS A 131 20.89 -6.14 1.02
C CYS A 131 20.88 -5.95 2.54
N ASN A 132 20.86 -4.68 2.99
CA ASN A 132 20.72 -4.31 4.39
C ASN A 132 19.48 -3.43 4.53
N VAL A 133 18.36 -4.02 4.94
CA VAL A 133 17.10 -3.31 5.12
C VAL A 133 16.59 -3.54 6.53
N GLU A 134 16.47 -2.46 7.29
CA GLU A 134 15.78 -2.47 8.58
C GLU A 134 14.40 -1.85 8.42
N ILE A 135 13.37 -2.63 8.74
CA ILE A 135 11.98 -2.15 8.74
C ILE A 135 11.59 -1.84 10.17
N GLU A 136 11.37 -0.56 10.46
CA GLU A 136 10.88 -0.15 11.77
C GLU A 136 9.38 -0.50 11.90
N PHE A 137 9.06 -1.50 12.70
CA PHE A 137 7.68 -1.86 13.01
C PHE A 137 7.18 -1.11 14.24
N GLY A 138 5.88 -0.74 14.22
CA GLY A 138 5.20 -0.12 15.36
C GLY A 138 5.57 1.34 15.62
N VAL A 139 6.32 1.98 14.73
CA VAL A 139 6.66 3.40 14.82
C VAL A 139 5.74 4.21 13.90
N THR A 140 4.87 4.99 14.51
CA THR A 140 3.97 5.90 13.78
C THR A 140 4.74 7.17 13.41
N LYS A 141 4.94 7.42 12.12
CA LYS A 141 5.67 8.59 11.58
C LYS A 141 4.69 9.69 11.14
N LEU A 142 3.81 10.10 12.04
CA LEU A 142 2.90 11.22 11.79
C LEU A 142 3.56 12.56 12.12
N PRO A 143 3.32 13.62 11.35
CA PRO A 143 3.69 14.97 11.73
C PRO A 143 2.91 15.38 12.99
N LYS A 144 3.44 16.35 13.73
CA LYS A 144 2.72 16.96 14.84
C LYS A 144 1.90 18.13 14.33
N TYR A 145 0.76 18.36 14.99
CA TYR A 145 -0.06 19.54 14.75
C TYR A 145 0.41 20.68 15.66
N ASP A 146 0.64 21.87 15.10
CA ASP A 146 0.97 23.05 15.88
C ASP A 146 -0.30 23.64 16.50
N VAL A 147 -0.46 23.41 17.81
CA VAL A 147 -1.61 23.88 18.56
C VAL A 147 -1.48 25.35 18.95
N PRO A 148 -2.61 26.08 19.13
CA PRO A 148 -2.60 27.43 19.68
C PRO A 148 -1.96 27.51 21.05
N GLU A 149 -1.43 28.72 21.40
CA GLU A 149 -0.84 28.98 22.71
C GLU A 149 -1.82 28.65 23.84
N GLY A 150 -1.32 28.00 24.87
CA GLY A 150 -2.10 27.56 26.05
C GLY A 150 -2.73 26.18 25.92
N TYR A 151 -2.55 25.48 24.81
CA TYR A 151 -3.04 24.10 24.59
C TYR A 151 -1.89 23.14 24.29
N ASP A 152 -2.11 21.89 24.65
CA ASP A 152 -1.46 20.75 24.01
C ASP A 152 -2.41 20.09 22.99
N SER A 153 -1.92 19.16 22.19
CA SER A 153 -2.74 18.50 21.16
C SER A 153 -3.98 17.84 21.75
N TRP A 154 -3.85 17.23 22.93
CA TRP A 154 -4.97 16.56 23.59
C TRP A 154 -6.05 17.54 24.06
N SER A 155 -5.67 18.57 24.80
CA SER A 155 -6.61 19.58 25.31
C SER A 155 -7.28 20.35 24.17
N TYR A 156 -6.54 20.60 23.08
CA TYR A 156 -7.11 21.27 21.91
C TYR A 156 -8.11 20.40 21.17
N LEU A 157 -7.79 19.10 20.95
CA LEU A 157 -8.74 18.16 20.35
C LEU A 157 -10.03 18.07 21.19
N ASN A 158 -9.90 17.93 22.52
CA ASN A 158 -11.05 17.89 23.41
C ASN A 158 -11.91 19.15 23.31
N LYS A 159 -11.28 20.32 23.28
CA LYS A 159 -12.01 21.59 23.13
C LYS A 159 -12.81 21.58 21.83
N LEU A 160 -12.18 21.28 20.69
CA LEU A 160 -12.86 21.26 19.39
C LEU A 160 -14.02 20.26 19.34
N CYS A 161 -13.84 19.10 19.95
CA CYS A 161 -14.88 18.07 19.99
C CYS A 161 -16.07 18.49 20.90
N ASN A 162 -15.80 19.09 22.05
CA ASN A 162 -16.88 19.58 22.92
C ASN A 162 -17.65 20.76 22.32
N ASP A 163 -16.93 21.70 21.66
CA ASP A 163 -17.57 22.78 20.91
C ASP A 163 -18.45 22.22 19.80
N GLY A 164 -17.94 21.22 19.06
CA GLY A 164 -18.67 20.54 17.99
C GLY A 164 -19.85 19.71 18.50
N LEU A 165 -19.75 19.08 19.67
CA LEU A 165 -20.86 18.36 20.29
C LEU A 165 -22.01 19.33 20.62
N ALA A 166 -21.68 20.47 21.25
CA ALA A 166 -22.66 21.49 21.56
C ALA A 166 -23.33 22.06 20.29
N GLU A 167 -22.56 22.29 19.21
CA GLU A 167 -23.09 22.78 17.95
C GLU A 167 -23.98 21.75 17.23
N ARG A 168 -23.63 20.46 17.26
CA ARG A 168 -24.33 19.39 16.54
C ARG A 168 -25.59 18.89 17.26
N TYR A 169 -25.51 18.77 18.58
CA TYR A 169 -26.54 18.11 19.37
C TYR A 169 -27.13 19.01 20.51
N GLY A 170 -26.50 20.13 20.81
CA GLY A 170 -26.87 20.98 21.93
C GLY A 170 -26.39 20.41 23.25
N ASP A 171 -27.31 19.80 24.03
CA ASP A 171 -26.97 19.14 25.31
C ASP A 171 -26.33 17.76 25.05
N GLY A 172 -25.17 17.52 25.65
CA GLY A 172 -24.43 16.25 25.54
C GLY A 172 -24.99 15.11 26.40
N ASP A 173 -25.95 15.39 27.27
CA ASP A 173 -26.56 14.42 28.23
C ASP A 173 -27.69 13.60 27.56
N GLN A 174 -27.98 13.83 26.29
CA GLN A 174 -28.98 13.05 25.51
C GLN A 174 -28.47 11.63 25.26
N PRO A 175 -29.40 10.66 25.15
CA PRO A 175 -29.03 9.27 24.83
C PRO A 175 -28.33 9.15 23.48
N ALA A 176 -27.23 8.38 23.43
CA ALA A 176 -26.52 8.01 22.22
C ALA A 176 -27.08 6.71 21.64
N GLY A 177 -28.20 6.80 20.96
CA GLY A 177 -28.87 5.64 20.35
C GLY A 177 -29.44 4.66 21.39
N GLU A 178 -29.42 3.36 21.06
CA GLU A 178 -30.01 2.29 21.88
C GLU A 178 -29.06 1.74 22.96
N THR A 179 -27.84 2.26 23.07
CA THR A 179 -26.78 1.70 23.93
C THR A 179 -26.94 2.06 25.41
N GLY A 180 -27.86 3.00 25.73
CA GLY A 180 -28.03 3.53 27.11
C GLY A 180 -26.92 4.49 27.54
N GLN A 181 -25.92 4.76 26.73
CA GLN A 181 -24.89 5.79 26.95
C GLN A 181 -25.43 7.17 26.56
N THR A 182 -24.87 8.21 27.17
CA THR A 182 -25.08 9.60 26.73
C THR A 182 -24.13 9.93 25.54
N LEU A 183 -24.44 10.99 24.80
CA LEU A 183 -23.57 11.48 23.71
C LEU A 183 -22.17 11.86 24.24
N ARG A 184 -22.11 12.41 25.45
CA ARG A 184 -20.86 12.78 26.13
C ARG A 184 -20.04 11.54 26.48
N GLU A 185 -20.65 10.52 27.06
CA GLU A 185 -19.97 9.26 27.37
C GLU A 185 -19.43 8.58 26.11
N ARG A 186 -20.17 8.61 25.01
CA ARG A 186 -19.72 8.10 23.73
C ARG A 186 -18.54 8.91 23.17
N LEU A 187 -18.59 10.24 23.25
CA LEU A 187 -17.49 11.12 22.83
C LEU A 187 -16.23 10.85 23.67
N ASP A 188 -16.36 10.78 25.00
CA ASP A 188 -15.25 10.55 25.92
C ASP A 188 -14.61 9.17 25.70
N TYR A 189 -15.42 8.16 25.42
CA TYR A 189 -14.95 6.82 25.06
C TYR A 189 -14.09 6.86 23.78
N GLU A 190 -14.60 7.44 22.71
CA GLU A 190 -13.88 7.53 21.43
C GLU A 190 -12.59 8.36 21.55
N LEU A 191 -12.64 9.51 22.22
CA LEU A 191 -11.47 10.33 22.50
C LEU A 191 -10.42 9.56 23.29
N GLY A 192 -10.86 8.78 24.31
CA GLY A 192 -9.98 7.91 25.08
C GLY A 192 -9.29 6.84 24.24
N VAL A 193 -9.98 6.23 23.26
CA VAL A 193 -9.39 5.28 22.32
C VAL A 193 -8.39 5.97 21.40
N ILE A 194 -8.75 7.10 20.79
CA ILE A 194 -7.88 7.90 19.90
C ILE A 194 -6.58 8.28 20.62
N ARG A 195 -6.67 8.72 21.89
CA ARG A 195 -5.50 9.08 22.71
C ARG A 195 -4.60 7.88 22.99
N ARG A 196 -5.17 6.75 23.42
CA ARG A 196 -4.40 5.53 23.73
C ARG A 196 -3.69 4.97 22.51
N MET A 197 -4.29 5.09 21.32
CA MET A 197 -3.70 4.66 20.06
C MET A 197 -2.72 5.66 19.45
N GLY A 198 -2.56 6.87 20.05
CA GLY A 198 -1.60 7.89 19.61
C GLY A 198 -2.03 8.68 18.37
N TYR A 199 -3.33 8.75 18.05
CA TYR A 199 -3.85 9.38 16.83
C TYR A 199 -4.40 10.81 17.03
N VAL A 200 -4.12 11.45 18.16
CA VAL A 200 -4.58 12.82 18.47
C VAL A 200 -4.19 13.82 17.39
N ASP A 201 -2.89 13.87 17.06
CA ASP A 201 -2.38 14.78 16.00
C ASP A 201 -2.94 14.42 14.62
N TYR A 202 -3.18 13.14 14.32
CA TYR A 202 -3.79 12.71 13.07
C TYR A 202 -5.19 13.33 12.88
N PHE A 203 -6.03 13.27 13.91
CA PHE A 203 -7.36 13.88 13.86
C PHE A 203 -7.29 15.41 13.72
N LEU A 204 -6.35 16.06 14.40
CA LEU A 204 -6.15 17.50 14.28
C LEU A 204 -5.69 17.90 12.88
N ILE A 205 -4.79 17.15 12.27
CA ILE A 205 -4.31 17.39 10.91
C ILE A 205 -5.45 17.23 9.90
N VAL A 206 -6.25 16.16 10.02
CA VAL A 206 -7.40 15.92 9.14
C VAL A 206 -8.45 17.03 9.30
N TRP A 207 -8.75 17.39 10.54
CA TRP A 207 -9.64 18.53 10.84
C TRP A 207 -9.11 19.82 10.19
N ASP A 208 -7.83 20.11 10.31
CA ASP A 208 -7.22 21.34 9.84
C ASP A 208 -7.39 21.56 8.33
N PHE A 209 -7.03 20.57 7.52
CA PHE A 209 -7.14 20.77 6.06
C PHE A 209 -8.60 20.73 5.57
N ILE A 210 -9.50 20.05 6.26
CA ILE A 210 -10.94 20.10 5.99
C ILE A 210 -11.50 21.46 6.35
N ASN A 211 -11.09 22.00 7.51
CA ASN A 211 -11.49 23.34 7.95
C ASN A 211 -10.98 24.42 7.01
N TYR A 212 -9.70 24.32 6.60
CA TYR A 212 -9.14 25.19 5.57
C TYR A 212 -9.99 25.21 4.29
N ALA A 213 -10.34 24.01 3.79
CA ALA A 213 -11.17 23.92 2.59
C ALA A 213 -12.53 24.62 2.78
N LYS A 214 -13.19 24.41 3.91
CA LYS A 214 -14.50 25.01 4.23
C LYS A 214 -14.43 26.54 4.35
N GLU A 215 -13.41 27.06 5.04
CA GLU A 215 -13.19 28.49 5.20
C GLU A 215 -12.91 29.21 3.87
N HIS A 216 -12.30 28.49 2.91
CA HIS A 216 -12.03 29.02 1.57
C HIS A 216 -13.13 28.70 0.55
N GLY A 217 -14.28 28.20 1.01
CA GLY A 217 -15.42 27.86 0.14
C GLY A 217 -15.12 26.75 -0.86
N ILE A 218 -14.22 25.83 -0.51
CA ILE A 218 -13.93 24.62 -1.30
C ILE A 218 -14.89 23.52 -0.84
N PRO A 219 -15.79 23.01 -1.71
CA PRO A 219 -16.72 21.94 -1.34
C PRO A 219 -15.99 20.69 -0.87
N VAL A 220 -16.46 20.15 0.28
CA VAL A 220 -15.98 18.91 0.88
C VAL A 220 -17.14 17.92 0.95
N GLY A 221 -16.91 16.69 0.57
CA GLY A 221 -17.90 15.62 0.65
C GLY A 221 -18.38 15.34 2.09
N PRO A 222 -19.52 14.68 2.27
CA PRO A 222 -20.11 14.43 3.58
C PRO A 222 -19.31 13.42 4.42
N GLY A 223 -18.27 12.83 3.86
CA GLY A 223 -17.51 11.72 4.43
C GLY A 223 -17.99 10.37 3.90
N ARG A 224 -17.11 9.40 3.96
CA ARG A 224 -17.36 8.00 3.53
C ARG A 224 -16.48 7.04 4.32
N GLY A 225 -16.63 5.74 4.07
CA GLY A 225 -15.84 4.71 4.73
C GLY A 225 -16.17 4.55 6.21
N SER A 226 -15.22 3.99 6.96
CA SER A 226 -15.41 3.65 8.37
C SER A 226 -15.41 4.86 9.31
N ALA A 227 -14.78 5.97 8.92
CA ALA A 227 -14.73 7.20 9.72
C ALA A 227 -16.11 7.81 10.03
N ALA A 228 -17.13 7.51 9.20
CA ALA A 228 -18.52 7.91 9.45
C ALA A 228 -19.09 7.30 10.75
N GLY A 229 -18.48 6.24 11.31
CA GLY A 229 -18.88 5.63 12.58
C GLY A 229 -18.40 6.38 13.83
N SER A 230 -17.63 7.46 13.69
CA SER A 230 -17.04 8.21 14.79
C SER A 230 -17.81 9.50 15.11
N ILE A 231 -18.26 9.65 16.37
CA ILE A 231 -18.84 10.90 16.86
C ILE A 231 -17.77 12.00 16.97
N VAL A 232 -16.50 11.66 17.20
CA VAL A 232 -15.38 12.59 17.18
C VAL A 232 -15.23 13.19 15.77
N ALA A 233 -15.23 12.35 14.73
CA ALA A 233 -15.16 12.82 13.36
C ALA A 233 -16.37 13.71 12.96
N TYR A 234 -17.55 13.39 13.47
CA TYR A 234 -18.76 14.18 13.27
C TYR A 234 -18.71 15.53 13.98
N CYS A 235 -18.30 15.57 15.25
CA CYS A 235 -18.12 16.81 16.02
C CYS A 235 -17.06 17.73 15.41
N LEU A 236 -15.96 17.16 14.91
CA LEU A 236 -14.90 17.90 14.18
C LEU A 236 -15.32 18.35 12.76
N LYS A 237 -16.52 18.00 12.35
CA LYS A 237 -16.99 18.27 10.97
C LYS A 237 -16.12 17.61 9.88
N ILE A 238 -15.35 16.60 10.23
CA ILE A 238 -14.66 15.73 9.28
C ILE A 238 -15.69 14.97 8.44
N THR A 239 -16.74 14.47 9.11
CA THR A 239 -17.92 13.88 8.45
C THR A 239 -19.19 14.70 8.74
N ASN A 240 -20.17 14.59 7.84
CA ASN A 240 -21.53 15.13 8.03
C ASN A 240 -22.58 14.01 8.17
N ILE A 241 -22.12 12.77 8.39
CA ILE A 241 -22.97 11.61 8.65
C ILE A 241 -23.03 11.42 10.16
N ASP A 242 -24.23 11.51 10.73
CA ASP A 242 -24.43 11.34 12.16
C ASP A 242 -24.36 9.86 12.56
N PRO A 243 -23.29 9.43 13.27
CA PRO A 243 -23.13 8.03 13.62
C PRO A 243 -24.19 7.51 14.61
N ILE A 244 -24.79 8.40 15.38
CA ILE A 244 -25.82 8.04 16.35
C ILE A 244 -27.15 7.80 15.67
N HIS A 245 -27.54 8.71 14.78
CA HIS A 245 -28.77 8.59 14.01
C HIS A 245 -28.83 7.31 13.16
N TYR A 246 -27.67 6.90 12.59
CA TYR A 246 -27.57 5.72 11.74
C TYR A 246 -27.05 4.46 12.47
N ASN A 247 -26.93 4.49 13.80
CA ASN A 247 -26.40 3.38 14.61
C ASN A 247 -25.09 2.80 14.10
N LEU A 248 -24.15 3.67 13.72
CA LEU A 248 -22.85 3.25 13.19
C LEU A 248 -21.87 2.91 14.34
N LEU A 249 -21.11 1.85 14.13
CA LEU A 249 -20.16 1.32 15.11
C LEU A 249 -18.79 1.97 14.95
N PHE A 250 -18.28 2.57 16.03
CA PHE A 250 -16.93 3.16 16.09
C PHE A 250 -15.82 2.10 15.95
N GLU A 251 -16.04 0.90 16.49
CA GLU A 251 -15.08 -0.20 16.47
C GLU A 251 -14.76 -0.71 15.05
N ARG A 252 -15.60 -0.40 14.06
CA ARG A 252 -15.30 -0.63 12.64
C ARG A 252 -14.28 0.34 12.07
N PHE A 253 -14.15 1.51 12.69
CA PHE A 253 -13.20 2.54 12.32
C PHE A 253 -11.90 2.42 13.14
N LEU A 254 -11.99 2.39 14.46
CA LEU A 254 -10.87 2.21 15.37
C LEU A 254 -11.16 1.10 16.39
N ASN A 255 -10.36 0.04 16.33
CA ASN A 255 -10.42 -1.06 17.27
C ASN A 255 -9.05 -1.18 17.97
N PRO A 256 -8.98 -1.01 19.31
CA PRO A 256 -7.73 -1.17 20.07
C PRO A 256 -7.07 -2.54 19.95
N GLU A 257 -7.86 -3.59 19.65
CA GLU A 257 -7.34 -4.96 19.44
C GLU A 257 -6.70 -5.14 18.05
N ARG A 258 -7.05 -4.28 17.10
CA ARG A 258 -6.50 -4.29 15.74
C ARG A 258 -5.56 -3.11 15.55
N VAL A 259 -4.27 -3.34 15.69
CA VAL A 259 -3.22 -2.32 15.50
C VAL A 259 -3.11 -1.98 14.01
N SER A 260 -4.00 -1.13 13.52
CA SER A 260 -3.90 -0.53 12.19
C SER A 260 -4.16 0.97 12.29
N MET A 261 -3.39 1.75 11.52
CA MET A 261 -3.62 3.19 11.44
C MET A 261 -5.01 3.47 10.86
N PRO A 262 -5.77 4.43 11.42
CA PRO A 262 -7.06 4.82 10.85
C PRO A 262 -6.88 5.40 9.46
N ASP A 263 -7.82 5.12 8.58
CA ASP A 263 -7.91 5.68 7.24
C ASP A 263 -9.16 6.57 7.18
N ILE A 264 -8.96 7.88 6.99
CA ILE A 264 -10.04 8.85 6.83
C ILE A 264 -10.06 9.31 5.37
N ASP A 265 -11.04 8.79 4.65
CA ASP A 265 -11.30 9.18 3.26
C ASP A 265 -11.98 10.54 3.18
N VAL A 266 -11.38 11.49 2.46
CA VAL A 266 -11.94 12.84 2.27
C VAL A 266 -12.04 13.16 0.78
N ASP A 267 -13.24 13.57 0.36
CA ASP A 267 -13.51 13.97 -1.01
C ASP A 267 -13.56 15.50 -1.12
N PHE A 268 -12.69 16.09 -1.94
CA PHE A 268 -12.67 17.52 -2.24
C PHE A 268 -13.19 17.80 -3.65
N CYS A 269 -13.70 19.00 -3.86
CA CYS A 269 -14.05 19.50 -5.19
C CYS A 269 -12.90 19.24 -6.17
N PHE A 270 -13.18 18.55 -7.27
CA PHE A 270 -12.18 18.18 -8.26
C PHE A 270 -11.41 19.39 -8.83
N GLU A 271 -12.10 20.50 -9.07
CA GLU A 271 -11.49 21.69 -9.66
C GLU A 271 -10.51 22.39 -8.69
N ARG A 272 -10.80 22.34 -7.37
CA ARG A 272 -10.06 23.12 -6.36
C ARG A 272 -9.26 22.27 -5.36
N ARG A 273 -9.27 20.95 -5.49
CA ARG A 273 -8.51 20.06 -4.56
C ARG A 273 -7.01 20.37 -4.50
N GLN A 274 -6.44 20.90 -5.59
CA GLN A 274 -5.02 21.25 -5.62
C GLN A 274 -4.67 22.34 -4.60
N GLU A 275 -5.57 23.28 -4.35
CA GLU A 275 -5.37 24.33 -3.33
C GLU A 275 -5.22 23.74 -1.93
N VAL A 276 -5.98 22.67 -1.62
CA VAL A 276 -5.87 21.96 -0.34
C VAL A 276 -4.56 21.18 -0.26
N ILE A 277 -4.17 20.48 -1.33
CA ILE A 277 -2.89 19.74 -1.39
C ILE A 277 -1.72 20.71 -1.18
N ASP A 278 -1.74 21.85 -1.84
CA ASP A 278 -0.71 22.89 -1.71
C ASP A 278 -0.67 23.48 -0.28
N TYR A 279 -1.83 23.65 0.34
CA TYR A 279 -1.92 24.10 1.74
C TYR A 279 -1.25 23.11 2.68
N VAL A 280 -1.59 21.81 2.56
CA VAL A 280 -1.01 20.75 3.38
C VAL A 280 0.50 20.64 3.17
N GLY A 281 0.96 20.70 1.91
CA GLY A 281 2.39 20.70 1.58
C GLY A 281 3.14 21.88 2.19
N ARG A 282 2.57 23.09 2.13
CA ARG A 282 3.19 24.27 2.76
C ARG A 282 3.21 24.21 4.28
N LYS A 283 2.14 23.69 4.91
CA LYS A 283 2.00 23.68 6.37
C LYS A 283 2.79 22.57 7.02
N TYR A 284 2.75 21.36 6.47
CA TYR A 284 3.33 20.16 7.08
C TYR A 284 4.64 19.68 6.45
N GLY A 285 5.02 20.26 5.31
CA GLY A 285 6.20 19.93 4.54
C GLY A 285 5.89 19.14 3.27
N ASN A 286 6.51 19.52 2.16
CA ASN A 286 6.32 18.83 0.87
C ASN A 286 6.86 17.39 0.87
N ASP A 287 7.74 17.06 1.81
CA ASP A 287 8.27 15.72 2.06
C ASP A 287 7.29 14.81 2.83
N LYS A 288 6.19 15.38 3.36
CA LYS A 288 5.13 14.67 4.09
C LYS A 288 3.88 14.44 3.24
N VAL A 289 3.82 15.03 2.05
CA VAL A 289 2.65 15.00 1.16
C VAL A 289 3.04 14.36 -0.15
N VAL A 290 2.44 13.22 -0.46
CA VAL A 290 2.74 12.45 -1.66
C VAL A 290 1.43 12.08 -2.37
N GLN A 291 1.43 12.22 -3.68
CA GLN A 291 0.35 11.68 -4.51
C GLN A 291 0.66 10.24 -4.86
N ILE A 292 -0.33 9.35 -4.74
CA ILE A 292 -0.20 7.98 -5.25
C ILE A 292 -0.07 8.05 -6.76
N VAL A 293 1.00 7.46 -7.29
CA VAL A 293 1.28 7.44 -8.72
C VAL A 293 0.27 6.53 -9.41
N THR A 294 -0.71 7.14 -10.06
CA THR A 294 -1.65 6.47 -10.95
C THR A 294 -1.40 6.96 -12.37
N PHE A 295 -0.99 6.05 -13.26
CA PHE A 295 -0.90 6.35 -14.68
C PHE A 295 -2.23 6.00 -15.35
N GLY A 296 -2.98 7.01 -15.76
CA GLY A 296 -4.16 6.85 -16.59
C GLY A 296 -3.88 7.40 -17.98
N THR A 297 -4.21 6.65 -19.03
CA THR A 297 -4.31 7.19 -20.37
C THR A 297 -5.77 7.43 -20.70
N LEU A 298 -6.08 8.58 -21.32
CA LEU A 298 -7.39 8.77 -21.93
C LEU A 298 -7.54 7.72 -23.04
N ALA A 299 -8.50 6.83 -22.88
CA ALA A 299 -8.93 5.98 -23.98
C ALA A 299 -9.67 6.83 -25.00
N ALA A 300 -9.31 6.67 -26.26
CA ALA A 300 -9.98 7.34 -27.37
C ALA A 300 -11.37 6.76 -27.58
#